data_c21dfb22f2444eb05f2f33c2957e0473
#
_entry.id   c21dfb22f2444eb05f2f33c2957e0473
#
_cell.length_a   1.000
_cell.length_b   1.000
_cell.length_c   1.000
_cell.angle_alpha   90.00
_cell.angle_beta   90.00
_cell.angle_gamma   90.00
#
_symmetry.space_group_name_H-M   'P 1'
#
loop_
_entity.id
_entity.type
_entity.pdbx_description
1 polymer ?
#
loop_
_entity_poly.entity_id
_entity_poly.type
_entity_poly.pdbx_seq_one_letter_code
_entity_poly.pdbx_strand_id
1 'polypeptide(L)'
;HHLRPDARVDALAEFQLKCLLHALTFPAAERLSYSTCSVHEVENEGVVRRALPRATELGWKLHGAMPGWPRRGVEGAVAGAECLIRADQFEDDMEGFFVAVFVRDEKKIGIDARAARDAAERSRRAAEEEAAREKEAKRLRARGEDGVRAVLKKSKKKGGKPSALFR
;
A
#
# COMPACT_ATOMS: atom_id res chain seq x y z
N HIS A 1 11.97 25.38 14.91
CA HIS A 1 11.93 24.21 15.81
C HIS A 1 13.16 23.36 15.56
N HIS A 2 14.23 23.56 16.38
CA HIS A 2 15.36 22.64 16.41
C HIS A 2 14.93 21.43 17.24
N LEU A 3 14.52 20.36 16.56
CA LEU A 3 14.40 19.05 17.22
C LEU A 3 15.79 18.65 17.74
N ARG A 4 15.85 18.04 18.93
CA ARG A 4 17.08 17.40 19.42
C ARG A 4 17.54 16.41 18.35
N PRO A 5 18.85 16.23 18.10
CA PRO A 5 19.36 15.27 17.13
C PRO A 5 18.70 13.89 17.25
N ASP A 6 18.54 13.40 18.47
CA ASP A 6 17.91 12.10 18.78
C ASP A 6 16.44 12.05 18.34
N ALA A 7 15.66 13.12 18.57
CA ALA A 7 14.23 13.15 18.18
C ALA A 7 14.02 13.10 16.66
N ARG A 8 14.98 13.58 15.86
CA ARG A 8 14.94 13.48 14.41
C ARG A 8 15.20 12.05 13.94
N VAL A 9 16.19 11.39 14.52
CA VAL A 9 16.54 9.98 14.22
C VAL A 9 15.35 9.07 14.56
N ASP A 10 14.73 9.28 15.73
CA ASP A 10 13.55 8.52 16.14
C ASP A 10 12.37 8.73 15.18
N ALA A 11 12.11 9.96 14.77
CA ALA A 11 11.04 10.26 13.80
C ALA A 11 11.28 9.63 12.42
N LEU A 12 12.55 9.59 11.97
CA LEU A 12 12.93 8.89 10.74
C LEU A 12 12.72 7.38 10.87
N ALA A 13 13.15 6.78 11.99
CA ALA A 13 12.97 5.36 12.26
C ALA A 13 11.48 4.96 12.29
N GLU A 14 10.61 5.81 12.85
CA GLU A 14 9.15 5.59 12.81
C GLU A 14 8.60 5.61 11.39
N PHE A 15 9.03 6.55 10.56
CA PHE A 15 8.61 6.62 9.17
C PHE A 15 9.11 5.42 8.37
N GLN A 16 10.40 5.07 8.52
CA GLN A 16 11.03 3.92 7.87
C GLN A 16 10.31 2.61 8.24
N LEU A 17 9.95 2.44 9.50
CA LEU A 17 9.17 1.28 9.96
C LEU A 17 7.82 1.20 9.25
N LYS A 18 7.09 2.31 9.14
CA LYS A 18 5.81 2.34 8.43
C LYS A 18 5.96 1.94 6.97
N CYS A 19 6.99 2.44 6.28
CA CYS A 19 7.29 2.08 4.90
C CYS A 19 7.60 0.58 4.77
N LEU A 20 8.45 0.04 5.64
CA LEU A 20 8.80 -1.37 5.64
C LEU A 20 7.57 -2.26 5.90
N LEU A 21 6.79 -1.94 6.94
CA LEU A 21 5.57 -2.69 7.25
C LEU A 21 4.57 -2.67 6.09
N HIS A 22 4.43 -1.55 5.39
CA HIS A 22 3.59 -1.45 4.21
C HIS A 22 4.12 -2.31 3.06
N ALA A 23 5.41 -2.26 2.77
CA ALA A 23 6.02 -3.06 1.71
C ALA A 23 5.87 -4.57 1.94
N LEU A 24 5.94 -5.02 3.20
CA LEU A 24 5.71 -6.42 3.59
C LEU A 24 4.29 -6.92 3.28
N THR A 25 3.32 -6.05 3.05
CA THR A 25 1.93 -6.43 2.73
C THR A 25 1.72 -6.73 1.25
N PHE A 26 2.66 -6.47 0.36
CA PHE A 26 2.48 -6.68 -1.07
C PHE A 26 2.32 -8.17 -1.40
N PRO A 27 1.17 -8.58 -1.97
CA PRO A 27 0.79 -9.99 -2.05
C PRO A 27 1.65 -10.80 -3.01
N ALA A 28 2.21 -10.17 -4.05
CA ALA A 28 3.03 -10.82 -5.06
C ALA A 28 4.54 -10.61 -4.86
N ALA A 29 4.96 -9.91 -3.80
CA ALA A 29 6.37 -9.70 -3.54
C ALA A 29 7.00 -10.96 -2.95
N GLU A 30 8.10 -11.39 -3.53
CA GLU A 30 8.88 -12.57 -3.15
C GLU A 30 10.12 -12.21 -2.36
N ARG A 31 10.70 -11.07 -2.66
CA ARG A 31 11.90 -10.54 -2.02
C ARG A 31 11.76 -9.04 -1.79
N LEU A 32 12.27 -8.57 -0.66
CA LEU A 32 12.26 -7.17 -0.27
C LEU A 32 13.60 -6.82 0.37
N SER A 33 14.16 -5.67 -0.01
CA SER A 33 15.32 -5.10 0.66
C SER A 33 14.93 -3.83 1.39
N TYR A 34 15.41 -3.71 2.63
CA TYR A 34 15.39 -2.49 3.42
C TYR A 34 16.82 -2.00 3.55
N SER A 35 17.08 -0.76 3.16
CA SER A 35 18.41 -0.17 3.22
C SER A 35 18.37 1.27 3.70
N THR A 36 19.42 1.70 4.38
CA THR A 36 19.63 3.07 4.84
C THR A 36 21.09 3.48 4.59
N CYS A 37 21.33 4.79 4.51
CA CYS A 37 22.68 5.38 4.60
C CYS A 37 23.00 5.83 6.04
N SER A 38 22.25 5.37 7.04
CA SER A 38 22.43 5.71 8.43
C SER A 38 23.40 4.75 9.12
N VAL A 39 24.17 5.29 10.06
CA VAL A 39 25.00 4.50 10.98
C VAL A 39 24.27 4.17 12.29
N HIS A 40 23.12 4.78 12.54
CA HIS A 40 22.37 4.64 13.78
C HIS A 40 21.62 3.31 13.85
N GLU A 41 21.84 2.57 14.94
CA GLU A 41 21.14 1.30 15.21
C GLU A 41 19.60 1.46 15.19
N VAL A 42 19.10 2.59 15.70
CA VAL A 42 17.67 2.89 15.78
C VAL A 42 17.00 2.85 14.40
N GLU A 43 17.67 3.36 13.36
CA GLU A 43 17.20 3.36 11.97
C GLU A 43 17.49 2.05 11.23
N ASN A 44 18.34 1.21 11.75
CA ASN A 44 18.85 -0.02 11.15
C ASN A 44 18.24 -1.27 11.82
N GLU A 45 18.96 -1.90 12.73
CA GLU A 45 18.49 -3.07 13.46
C GLU A 45 17.23 -2.79 14.28
N GLY A 46 17.08 -1.57 14.80
CA GLY A 46 15.91 -1.14 15.54
C GLY A 46 14.62 -1.20 14.71
N VAL A 47 14.67 -0.75 13.47
CA VAL A 47 13.54 -0.86 12.53
C VAL A 47 13.28 -2.31 12.17
N VAL A 48 14.32 -3.09 11.85
CA VAL A 48 14.18 -4.52 11.52
C VAL A 48 13.59 -5.30 12.69
N ARG A 49 14.09 -5.10 13.91
CA ARG A 49 13.59 -5.75 15.14
C ARG A 49 12.10 -5.51 15.34
N ARG A 50 11.64 -4.30 15.12
CA ARG A 50 10.23 -3.91 15.25
C ARG A 50 9.35 -4.45 14.13
N ALA A 51 9.90 -4.64 12.94
CA ALA A 51 9.18 -5.18 11.80
C ALA A 51 9.08 -6.72 11.81
N LEU A 52 10.05 -7.42 12.41
CA LEU A 52 10.16 -8.88 12.37
C LEU A 52 8.91 -9.65 12.81
N PRO A 53 8.21 -9.29 13.92
CA PRO A 53 6.99 -10.01 14.30
C PRO A 53 5.96 -10.01 13.18
N ARG A 54 5.69 -8.85 12.61
CA ARG A 54 4.76 -8.73 11.50
C ARG A 54 5.25 -9.38 10.21
N ALA A 55 6.54 -9.28 9.92
CA ALA A 55 7.15 -9.96 8.79
C ALA A 55 6.93 -11.48 8.88
N THR A 56 7.19 -12.07 10.04
CA THR A 56 7.01 -13.52 10.29
C THR A 56 5.55 -13.95 10.11
N GLU A 57 4.59 -13.21 10.66
CA GLU A 57 3.14 -13.47 10.45
C GLU A 57 2.76 -13.50 8.96
N LEU A 58 3.38 -12.63 8.16
CA LEU A 58 3.15 -12.53 6.71
C LEU A 58 3.98 -13.53 5.89
N GLY A 59 4.73 -14.43 6.55
CA GLY A 59 5.54 -15.46 5.90
C GLY A 59 6.90 -14.97 5.39
N TRP A 60 7.40 -13.84 5.89
CA TRP A 60 8.73 -13.32 5.57
C TRP A 60 9.76 -13.78 6.60
N LYS A 61 10.98 -13.99 6.14
CA LYS A 61 12.16 -14.28 6.97
C LYS A 61 13.37 -13.48 6.47
N LEU A 62 14.27 -13.16 7.38
CA LEU A 62 15.57 -12.58 7.00
C LEU A 62 16.37 -13.56 6.14
N HIS A 63 17.08 -13.03 5.18
CA HIS A 63 17.94 -13.78 4.27
C HIS A 63 19.35 -13.19 4.29
N GLY A 64 20.34 -14.02 4.52
CA GLY A 64 21.75 -13.62 4.50
C GLY A 64 22.17 -13.26 3.09
N ALA A 65 22.27 -11.96 2.82
CA ALA A 65 22.79 -11.45 1.57
C ALA A 65 24.32 -11.34 1.59
N MET A 66 24.96 -11.38 0.43
CA MET A 66 26.39 -11.17 0.26
C MET A 66 27.25 -11.98 1.26
N PRO A 67 27.29 -13.31 1.19
CA PRO A 67 27.96 -14.15 2.19
C PRO A 67 29.43 -13.84 2.38
N GLY A 68 30.11 -13.28 1.37
CA GLY A 68 31.50 -12.84 1.44
C GLY A 68 31.71 -11.47 2.12
N TRP A 69 30.64 -10.73 2.44
CA TRP A 69 30.79 -9.44 3.12
C TRP A 69 31.02 -9.66 4.62
N PRO A 70 32.11 -9.13 5.22
CA PRO A 70 32.51 -9.49 6.59
C PRO A 70 31.67 -8.81 7.66
N ARG A 71 31.20 -7.56 7.44
CA ARG A 71 30.54 -6.75 8.46
C ARG A 71 29.05 -7.01 8.47
N ARG A 72 28.58 -7.55 9.58
CA ARG A 72 27.17 -7.91 9.81
C ARG A 72 26.48 -6.92 10.74
N GLY A 73 25.17 -7.10 10.95
CA GLY A 73 24.42 -6.35 11.94
C GLY A 73 25.01 -6.46 13.34
N VAL A 74 24.66 -5.50 14.18
CA VAL A 74 25.13 -5.47 15.58
C VAL A 74 24.64 -6.71 16.31
N GLU A 75 25.58 -7.49 16.86
CA GLU A 75 25.29 -8.72 17.61
C GLU A 75 24.34 -8.44 18.79
N GLY A 76 23.29 -9.24 18.91
CA GLY A 76 22.30 -9.10 19.98
C GLY A 76 21.25 -7.98 19.75
N ALA A 77 21.44 -7.10 18.79
CA ALA A 77 20.48 -6.02 18.53
C ALA A 77 19.14 -6.53 17.97
N VAL A 78 19.19 -7.60 17.16
CA VAL A 78 18.01 -8.25 16.58
C VAL A 78 18.28 -9.74 16.31
N ALA A 79 17.25 -10.57 16.38
CA ALA A 79 17.37 -11.98 15.99
C ALA A 79 17.65 -12.05 14.47
N GLY A 80 18.73 -12.75 14.08
CA GLY A 80 19.19 -12.83 12.68
C GLY A 80 20.10 -11.66 12.28
N ALA A 81 20.76 -10.99 13.24
CA ALA A 81 21.71 -9.91 12.95
C ALA A 81 22.83 -10.35 11.99
N GLU A 82 23.21 -11.61 11.99
CA GLU A 82 24.17 -12.22 11.08
C GLU A 82 23.72 -12.21 9.61
N CYS A 83 22.43 -12.06 9.35
CA CYS A 83 21.85 -11.90 7.99
C CYS A 83 21.95 -10.48 7.45
N LEU A 84 22.15 -9.50 8.34
CA LEU A 84 22.16 -8.08 8.00
C LEU A 84 23.57 -7.67 7.55
N ILE A 85 23.62 -6.61 6.74
CA ILE A 85 24.86 -6.04 6.23
C ILE A 85 25.00 -4.63 6.79
N ARG A 86 26.21 -4.31 7.27
CA ARG A 86 26.64 -2.95 7.55
C ARG A 86 27.89 -2.61 6.76
N ALA A 87 28.01 -1.36 6.36
CA ALA A 87 29.27 -0.79 5.87
C ALA A 87 29.65 0.37 6.79
N ASP A 88 30.93 0.49 7.06
CA ASP A 88 31.53 1.51 7.91
C ASP A 88 32.42 2.44 7.09
N GLN A 89 32.40 3.74 7.43
CA GLN A 89 33.12 4.74 6.67
C GLN A 89 34.64 4.58 6.77
N PHE A 90 35.13 4.14 7.90
CA PHE A 90 36.58 4.07 8.16
C PHE A 90 37.19 2.71 7.83
N GLU A 91 36.41 1.65 8.02
CA GLU A 91 36.94 0.30 7.87
C GLU A 91 36.65 -0.30 6.49
N ASP A 92 35.60 0.17 5.80
CA ASP A 92 35.19 -0.34 4.49
C ASP A 92 35.45 0.68 3.34
N ASP A 93 36.03 1.85 3.67
CA ASP A 93 36.34 2.94 2.72
C ASP A 93 35.12 3.35 1.89
N MET A 94 33.95 3.39 2.51
CA MET A 94 32.67 3.80 1.90
C MET A 94 31.79 4.48 2.93
N GLU A 95 30.76 5.21 2.46
CA GLU A 95 29.77 5.80 3.35
C GLU A 95 29.06 4.73 4.19
N GLY A 96 28.61 5.10 5.39
CA GLY A 96 27.83 4.19 6.24
C GLY A 96 26.62 3.67 5.48
N PHE A 97 26.39 2.36 5.50
CA PHE A 97 25.28 1.72 4.80
C PHE A 97 24.77 0.51 5.58
N PHE A 98 23.46 0.26 5.45
CA PHE A 98 22.81 -0.86 6.09
C PHE A 98 21.87 -1.56 5.10
N VAL A 99 21.83 -2.88 5.12
CA VAL A 99 20.89 -3.68 4.31
C VAL A 99 20.33 -4.85 5.10
N ALA A 100 19.01 -4.99 5.06
CA ALA A 100 18.29 -6.18 5.46
C ALA A 100 17.52 -6.73 4.25
N VAL A 101 17.68 -8.01 3.95
CA VAL A 101 16.94 -8.69 2.89
C VAL A 101 15.92 -9.63 3.52
N PHE A 102 14.68 -9.51 3.09
CA PHE A 102 13.59 -10.41 3.43
C PHE A 102 13.24 -11.27 2.23
N VAL A 103 12.99 -12.55 2.47
CA VAL A 103 12.45 -13.48 1.48
C VAL A 103 11.16 -14.07 2.01
N ARG A 104 10.21 -14.33 1.12
CA ARG A 104 8.88 -14.81 1.49
C ARG A 104 8.74 -16.28 1.14
N ASP A 105 7.98 -17.02 1.95
CA ASP A 105 7.63 -18.41 1.68
C ASP A 105 6.76 -18.50 0.40
N GLU A 106 7.18 -19.34 -0.55
CA GLU A 106 6.51 -19.52 -1.85
C GLU A 106 5.06 -19.93 -1.72
N LYS A 107 4.73 -20.79 -0.75
CA LYS A 107 3.34 -21.23 -0.50
C LYS A 107 2.47 -20.05 -0.05
N LYS A 108 3.03 -19.17 0.80
CA LYS A 108 2.34 -17.97 1.27
C LYS A 108 2.10 -16.98 0.12
N ILE A 109 3.10 -16.80 -0.76
CA ILE A 109 2.99 -15.96 -1.96
C ILE A 109 1.83 -16.43 -2.84
N GLY A 110 1.76 -17.71 -3.14
CA GLY A 110 0.71 -18.29 -3.99
C GLY A 110 -0.71 -18.06 -3.43
N ILE A 111 -0.90 -18.26 -2.11
CA ILE A 111 -2.18 -18.04 -1.45
C ILE A 111 -2.59 -16.56 -1.49
N ASP A 112 -1.67 -15.66 -1.12
CA ASP A 112 -1.97 -14.23 -1.01
C ASP A 112 -2.16 -13.59 -2.40
N ALA A 113 -1.40 -14.01 -3.40
CA ALA A 113 -1.56 -13.56 -4.79
C ALA A 113 -2.94 -13.97 -5.35
N ARG A 114 -3.41 -15.19 -5.06
CA ARG A 114 -4.75 -15.65 -5.45
C ARG A 114 -5.84 -14.84 -4.76
N ALA A 115 -5.73 -14.65 -3.45
CA ALA A 115 -6.70 -13.85 -2.68
C ALA A 115 -6.78 -12.40 -3.17
N ALA A 116 -5.64 -11.79 -3.51
CA ALA A 116 -5.58 -10.44 -4.08
C ALA A 116 -6.26 -10.35 -5.45
N ARG A 117 -6.06 -11.35 -6.33
CA ARG A 117 -6.74 -11.42 -7.64
C ARG A 117 -8.26 -11.54 -7.48
N ASP A 118 -8.72 -12.44 -6.61
CA ASP A 118 -10.13 -12.64 -6.33
C ASP A 118 -10.79 -11.38 -5.75
N ALA A 119 -10.09 -10.64 -4.88
CA ALA A 119 -10.56 -9.38 -4.34
C ALA A 119 -10.65 -8.28 -5.42
N ALA A 120 -9.65 -8.17 -6.28
CA ALA A 120 -9.64 -7.21 -7.39
C ALA A 120 -10.77 -7.49 -8.39
N GLU A 121 -11.03 -8.75 -8.71
CA GLU A 121 -12.12 -9.14 -9.60
C GLU A 121 -13.50 -8.80 -9.01
N ARG A 122 -13.71 -9.09 -7.71
CA ARG A 122 -14.94 -8.69 -7.00
C ARG A 122 -15.15 -7.18 -7.01
N SER A 123 -14.10 -6.40 -6.76
CA SER A 123 -14.17 -4.94 -6.80
C SER A 123 -14.51 -4.41 -8.18
N ARG A 124 -13.91 -4.99 -9.25
CA ARG A 124 -14.22 -4.61 -10.62
C ARG A 124 -15.67 -4.90 -10.99
N ARG A 125 -16.18 -6.09 -10.66
CA ARG A 125 -17.58 -6.47 -10.90
C ARG A 125 -18.56 -5.53 -10.18
N ALA A 126 -18.27 -5.19 -8.92
CA ALA A 126 -19.10 -4.25 -8.16
C ALA A 126 -19.13 -2.86 -8.81
N ALA A 127 -17.99 -2.36 -9.28
CA ALA A 127 -17.92 -1.08 -9.99
C ALA A 127 -18.66 -1.11 -11.35
N GLU A 128 -18.57 -2.20 -12.09
CA GLU A 128 -19.30 -2.40 -13.35
C GLU A 128 -20.82 -2.43 -13.13
N GLU A 129 -21.29 -3.10 -12.08
CA GLU A 129 -22.71 -3.13 -11.70
C GLU A 129 -23.23 -1.76 -11.26
N GLU A 130 -22.43 -1.02 -10.46
CA GLU A 130 -22.78 0.34 -10.04
C GLU A 130 -22.88 1.28 -11.26
N ALA A 131 -21.91 1.23 -12.17
CA ALA A 131 -21.94 2.00 -13.41
C ALA A 131 -23.12 1.63 -14.31
N ALA A 132 -23.51 0.36 -14.37
CA ALA A 132 -24.69 -0.09 -15.12
C ALA A 132 -25.99 0.46 -14.50
N ARG A 133 -26.13 0.43 -13.17
CA ARG A 133 -27.28 0.99 -12.43
C ARG A 133 -27.39 2.52 -12.65
N GLU A 134 -26.26 3.22 -12.65
CA GLU A 134 -26.24 4.66 -12.90
C GLU A 134 -26.69 5.01 -14.33
N LYS A 135 -26.19 4.23 -15.31
CA LYS A 135 -26.62 4.39 -16.72
C LYS A 135 -28.12 4.13 -16.90
N GLU A 136 -28.66 3.10 -16.27
CA GLU A 136 -30.07 2.77 -16.28
C GLU A 136 -30.91 3.89 -15.67
N ALA A 137 -30.51 4.40 -14.48
CA ALA A 137 -31.16 5.52 -13.81
C ALA A 137 -31.16 6.79 -14.70
N LYS A 138 -30.04 7.09 -15.37
CA LYS A 138 -29.98 8.22 -16.32
C LYS A 138 -30.92 8.02 -17.51
N ARG A 139 -31.01 6.80 -18.08
CA ARG A 139 -31.95 6.47 -19.17
C ARG A 139 -33.41 6.65 -18.74
N LEU A 140 -33.78 6.19 -17.56
CA LEU A 140 -35.14 6.33 -17.05
C LEU A 140 -35.50 7.80 -16.81
N ARG A 141 -34.60 8.61 -16.28
CA ARG A 141 -34.80 10.07 -16.12
C ARG A 141 -34.99 10.75 -17.48
N ALA A 142 -34.13 10.48 -18.46
CA ALA A 142 -34.25 11.04 -19.82
C ALA A 142 -35.59 10.68 -20.51
N ARG A 143 -36.05 9.41 -20.37
CA ARG A 143 -37.36 8.98 -20.87
C ARG A 143 -38.53 9.68 -20.21
N GLY A 144 -38.40 9.96 -18.89
CA GLY A 144 -39.41 10.74 -18.15
C GLY A 144 -39.48 12.19 -18.64
N GLU A 145 -38.36 12.85 -18.86
CA GLU A 145 -38.29 14.22 -19.38
C GLU A 145 -38.84 14.32 -20.83
N ASP A 146 -38.52 13.36 -21.70
CA ASP A 146 -39.04 13.30 -23.06
C ASP A 146 -40.54 13.03 -23.04
N GLY A 147 -41.06 12.20 -22.14
CA GLY A 147 -42.48 11.96 -21.94
C GLY A 147 -43.23 13.24 -21.54
N VAL A 148 -42.71 13.99 -20.58
CA VAL A 148 -43.28 15.28 -20.14
C VAL A 148 -43.24 16.32 -21.26
N ARG A 149 -42.13 16.43 -22.00
CA ARG A 149 -42.01 17.33 -23.16
C ARG A 149 -43.02 17.00 -24.27
N ALA A 150 -43.26 15.71 -24.53
CA ALA A 150 -44.23 15.26 -25.53
C ALA A 150 -45.69 15.64 -25.14
N VAL A 151 -46.04 15.49 -23.86
CA VAL A 151 -47.37 15.89 -23.32
C VAL A 151 -47.55 17.39 -23.41
N LEU A 152 -46.57 18.20 -23.05
CA LEU A 152 -46.61 19.66 -23.13
C LEU A 152 -46.74 20.16 -24.58
N LYS A 153 -46.07 19.53 -25.56
CA LYS A 153 -46.21 19.86 -27.00
C LYS A 153 -47.61 19.52 -27.50
N LYS A 154 -48.22 18.42 -27.09
CA LYS A 154 -49.59 18.05 -27.47
C LYS A 154 -50.65 19.03 -26.92
N SER A 155 -50.48 19.51 -25.69
CA SER A 155 -51.36 20.48 -25.06
C SER A 155 -51.34 21.85 -25.76
N LYS A 156 -50.13 22.31 -26.16
CA LYS A 156 -49.97 23.57 -26.94
C LYS A 156 -50.59 23.50 -28.36
N LYS A 157 -50.60 22.31 -28.98
CA LYS A 157 -51.15 22.10 -30.34
C LYS A 157 -52.69 22.03 -30.36
N LYS A 158 -53.37 21.77 -29.21
CA LYS A 158 -54.81 21.68 -29.07
C LYS A 158 -55.51 23.01 -28.69
N GLY A 159 -54.80 24.17 -28.67
CA GLY A 159 -55.38 25.49 -28.47
C GLY A 159 -56.20 25.71 -27.17
N GLY A 160 -56.03 24.83 -26.16
CA GLY A 160 -56.69 24.97 -24.90
C GLY A 160 -55.96 25.94 -23.97
N LYS A 161 -56.60 27.02 -23.52
CA LYS A 161 -56.15 27.84 -22.42
C LYS A 161 -55.90 26.92 -21.19
N PRO A 162 -54.80 27.08 -20.47
CA PRO A 162 -54.58 26.29 -19.26
C PRO A 162 -55.73 26.61 -18.28
N SER A 163 -56.53 25.61 -17.93
CA SER A 163 -57.49 25.74 -16.84
C SER A 163 -56.67 25.91 -15.56
N ALA A 164 -57.04 26.93 -14.78
CA ALA A 164 -56.48 27.26 -13.48
C ALA A 164 -56.82 26.15 -12.46
N LEU A 165 -55.98 25.16 -12.36
CA LEU A 165 -56.08 24.05 -11.40
C LEU A 165 -54.69 23.68 -10.87
N PHE A 166 -54.01 24.69 -10.35
CA PHE A 166 -52.95 24.53 -9.34
C PHE A 166 -52.84 25.85 -8.55
N ARG A 167 -53.62 25.94 -7.48
CA ARG A 167 -53.28 26.67 -6.26
C ARG A 167 -53.07 25.68 -5.17
#